data_7079bfdab4d0b077d5a9ac2d851714a4
#
_entry.id   7079bfdab4d0b077d5a9ac2d851714a4
#
_cell.length_a   1.000
_cell.length_b   1.000
_cell.length_c   1.000
_cell.angle_alpha   90.00
_cell.angle_beta   90.00
_cell.angle_gamma   90.00
#
_symmetry.space_group_name_H-M   'P 1'
#
loop_
_entity.id
_entity.type
_entity.pdbx_description
1 polymer ?
#
loop_
_entity_poly.entity_id
_entity_poly.type
_entity_poly.pdbx_seq_one_letter_code
_entity_poly.pdbx_strand_id
1 'polypeptide(L)' 'MKLSEKQLEIIRIAQTMFAKNGFEGTCVRDIAQEADINVAMINYYFGSKENLLET' A
#
# COMPACT_ATOMS: atom_id res chain seq x y z
N MET A 1 13.78 -11.89 1.87
CA MET A 1 13.57 -10.93 2.96
C MET A 1 12.17 -11.10 3.53
N LYS A 2 12.07 -11.05 4.85
CA LYS A 2 10.79 -11.29 5.52
C LYS A 2 10.07 -9.96 5.78
N LEU A 3 8.83 -9.88 5.33
CA LEU A 3 8.03 -8.69 5.55
C LEU A 3 7.35 -8.75 6.92
N SER A 4 7.21 -7.58 7.54
CA SER A 4 6.49 -7.51 8.82
C SER A 4 4.99 -7.69 8.59
N GLU A 5 4.26 -7.95 9.68
CA GLU A 5 2.82 -8.12 9.57
C GLU A 5 2.15 -6.85 9.05
N LYS A 6 2.65 -5.69 9.50
CA LYS A 6 2.10 -4.43 9.03
C LYS A 6 2.35 -4.24 7.53
N GLN A 7 3.53 -4.61 7.06
CA GLN A 7 3.84 -4.51 5.63
C GLN A 7 2.93 -5.43 4.82
N LEU A 8 2.70 -6.65 5.30
CA LEU A 8 1.80 -7.58 4.62
C LEU A 8 0.37 -7.04 4.57
N GLU A 9 -0.07 -6.42 5.65
CA GLU A 9 -1.39 -5.83 5.70
C GLU A 9 -1.54 -4.72 4.67
N ILE A 10 -0.52 -3.85 4.57
CA ILE A 10 -0.53 -2.76 3.61
C ILE A 10 -0.58 -3.29 2.18
N ILE A 11 0.22 -4.32 1.90
CA ILE A 11 0.26 -4.93 0.57
C ILE A 11 -1.11 -5.51 0.21
N ARG A 12 -1.74 -6.19 1.16
CA ARG A 12 -3.04 -6.81 0.92
C ARG A 12 -4.11 -5.75 0.62
N ILE A 13 -4.09 -4.67 1.40
CA ILE A 13 -5.02 -3.58 1.19
C ILE A 13 -4.78 -2.93 -0.18
N ALA A 14 -3.51 -2.70 -0.52
CA ALA A 14 -3.17 -2.09 -1.79
C ALA A 14 -3.64 -2.96 -2.95
N GLN A 15 -3.40 -4.26 -2.88
CA GLN A 15 -3.82 -5.19 -3.92
C GLN A 15 -5.33 -5.15 -4.11
N THR A 16 -6.07 -5.14 -3.01
CA THR A 16 -7.53 -5.09 -3.07
C THR A 16 -7.99 -3.80 -3.75
N MET A 17 -7.37 -2.67 -3.39
CA MET A 17 -7.76 -1.39 -3.95
C MET A 17 -7.36 -1.28 -5.43
N PHE A 18 -6.20 -1.82 -5.80
CA PHE A 18 -5.79 -1.84 -7.20
C PHE A 18 -6.77 -2.66 -8.04
N ALA A 19 -7.22 -3.79 -7.52
CA ALA A 19 -8.16 -4.64 -8.22
C ALA A 19 -9.52 -3.97 -8.36
N LYS A 20 -9.91 -3.20 -7.35
CA LYS A 20 -11.25 -2.58 -7.33
C LYS A 20 -11.28 -1.29 -8.13
N ASN A 21 -10.27 -0.44 -7.98
CA ASN A 21 -10.25 0.90 -8.55
C ASN A 21 -9.25 1.06 -9.67
N GLY A 22 -8.40 0.07 -9.90
CA GLY A 22 -7.31 0.18 -10.86
C GLY A 22 -6.13 0.89 -10.24
N PHE A 23 -4.96 0.71 -10.86
CA PHE A 23 -3.73 1.32 -10.36
C PHE A 23 -3.83 2.84 -10.38
N GLU A 24 -4.33 3.40 -11.49
CA GLU A 24 -4.42 4.84 -11.64
C GLU A 24 -5.48 5.44 -10.72
N GLY A 25 -6.49 4.66 -10.35
CA GLY A 25 -7.56 5.14 -9.49
C GLY A 25 -7.29 4.96 -8.01
N THR A 26 -6.10 4.48 -7.66
CA THR A 26 -5.71 4.24 -6.27
C THR A 26 -4.53 5.13 -5.92
N CYS A 27 -4.59 5.81 -4.78
CA CYS A 27 -3.46 6.61 -4.33
C CYS A 27 -2.98 6.13 -2.96
N VAL A 28 -1.71 6.46 -2.66
CA VAL A 28 -1.09 6.03 -1.42
C VAL A 28 -1.85 6.54 -0.20
N ARG A 29 -2.41 7.73 -0.30
CA ARG A 29 -3.19 8.30 0.80
C ARG A 29 -4.40 7.43 1.14
N ASP A 30 -5.08 6.94 0.12
CA ASP A 30 -6.24 6.08 0.33
C ASP A 30 -5.83 4.77 0.98
N ILE A 31 -4.70 4.22 0.55
CA ILE A 31 -4.18 2.98 1.13
C ILE A 31 -3.84 3.20 2.60
N ALA A 32 -3.19 4.32 2.91
CA ALA A 32 -2.81 4.64 4.29
C ALA A 32 -4.05 4.79 5.16
N GLN A 33 -5.06 5.44 4.64
CA GLN A 33 -6.30 5.65 5.38
C GLN A 33 -6.98 4.32 5.69
N GLU A 34 -7.01 3.43 4.72
CA GLU A 34 -7.63 2.12 4.91
C GLU A 34 -6.84 1.28 5.90
N ALA A 35 -5.51 1.41 5.89
CA ALA A 35 -4.65 0.69 6.80
C ALA A 35 -4.54 1.35 8.17
N ASP A 36 -5.14 2.53 8.32
CA ASP A 36 -5.13 3.29 9.58
C ASP A 36 -3.71 3.65 9.98
N ILE A 37 -2.93 4.13 9.03
CA ILE A 37 -1.57 4.58 9.27
C ILE A 37 -1.31 5.88 8.53
N ASN A 38 -0.17 6.49 8.84
CA ASN A 38 0.26 7.71 8.20
C ASN A 38 0.85 7.40 6.80
N VAL A 39 0.60 8.27 5.84
CA VAL A 39 1.17 8.13 4.49
C VAL A 39 2.69 7.99 4.57
N ALA A 40 3.32 8.70 5.50
CA ALA A 40 4.77 8.62 5.65
C ALA A 40 5.24 7.20 5.93
N MET A 41 4.41 6.40 6.60
CA MET A 41 4.77 5.01 6.88
C MET A 41 4.85 4.18 5.60
N ILE A 42 3.92 4.42 4.68
CA ILE A 42 3.94 3.71 3.41
C ILE A 42 5.18 4.11 2.61
N ASN A 43 5.49 5.40 2.58
CA ASN A 43 6.69 5.86 1.89
C ASN A 43 7.94 5.28 2.51
N TYR A 44 7.96 5.15 3.83
CA TYR A 44 9.10 4.58 4.53
C TYR A 44 9.30 3.10 4.17
N TYR A 45 8.21 2.34 4.13
CA TYR A 45 8.30 0.90 3.87
C TYR A 45 8.51 0.58 2.39
N PHE A 46 7.86 1.29 1.50
CA PHE A 46 7.80 0.89 0.09
C PHE A 46 8.32 1.94 -0.87
N GLY A 47 8.26 3.20 -0.49
CA GLY A 47 8.78 4.29 -1.31
C GLY A 47 7.78 4.86 -2.29
N SER A 48 6.97 4.02 -2.93
CA SER A 48 6.06 4.50 -3.95
C SER A 48 4.93 3.51 -4.17
N LYS A 49 3.91 3.97 -4.88
CA LYS A 49 2.78 3.15 -5.28
C LYS A 49 3.23 2.05 -6.24
N GLU A 50 4.17 2.37 -7.09
CA GLU A 50 4.71 1.40 -8.04
C GLU A 50 5.41 0.25 -7.32
N ASN A 51 6.15 0.56 -6.28
CA ASN A 51 6.81 -0.48 -5.48
C ASN A 51 5.79 -1.39 -4.81
N LEU A 52 4.68 -0.83 -4.35
CA LEU A 52 3.60 -1.64 -3.78
C LEU A 52 3.04 -2.61 -4.81
N LEU A 53 2.88 -2.15 -6.04
CA LEU A 53 2.34 -2.99 -7.10
C LEU A 53 3.25 -4.17 -7.41
N GLU A 54 4.57 -3.94 -7.33
CA GLU A 54 5.55 -4.98 -7.66
C GLU A 54 5.79 -5.95 -6.51
N THR A 55 5.36 -5.62 -5.32
CA THR A 55 5.54 -6.49 -4.17
C THR A 55 4.41 -7.51 -4.09
#